data_643e71b793ff9e0b8ff834c2a967e18c
#
_entry.id   643e71b793ff9e0b8ff834c2a967e18c
#
_cell.length_a   1.000
_cell.length_b   1.000
_cell.length_c   1.000
_cell.angle_alpha   90.00
_cell.angle_beta   90.00
_cell.angle_gamma   90.00
#
_symmetry.space_group_name_H-M   'P 1'
#
loop_
_entity.id
_entity.type
_entity.pdbx_description
1 polymer ?
#
loop_
_entity_poly.entity_id
_entity_poly.type
_entity_poly.pdbx_seq_one_letter_code
_entity_poly.pdbx_strand_id
1 'polypeptide(L)'
;SKQDAMPYLAAAALKGEVLAMENGLDTVIGSSGTRLSGGQAQRLALARTLAHPRPVLILDDPFSALDRDTEDTVFADLQEYARDKVVFLISHRLYHFPQMQKIVFMDGGKTTVGTHEELMALVPVYRQLYESQTGGKQDGEQA
;
A
#
# COMPACT_ATOMS: atom_id res chain seq x y z
N SER A 1 -21.08 13.38 4.19
CA SER A 1 -21.78 12.67 5.29
C SER A 1 -20.92 11.50 5.79
N LYS A 2 -21.27 10.92 6.95
CA LYS A 2 -20.56 9.74 7.48
C LYS A 2 -20.66 8.54 6.52
N GLN A 3 -21.76 8.39 5.81
CA GLN A 3 -21.94 7.35 4.80
C GLN A 3 -20.99 7.52 3.61
N ASP A 4 -20.57 8.75 3.32
CA ASP A 4 -19.63 9.04 2.24
C ASP A 4 -18.20 8.56 2.55
N ALA A 5 -17.87 8.29 3.81
CA ALA A 5 -16.56 7.77 4.22
C ALA A 5 -16.40 6.24 3.99
N MET A 6 -17.51 5.51 3.93
CA MET A 6 -17.50 4.03 3.87
C MET A 6 -16.73 3.44 2.68
N PRO A 7 -16.86 3.95 1.44
CA PRO A 7 -16.09 3.43 0.31
C PRO A 7 -14.57 3.58 0.52
N TYR A 8 -14.12 4.69 1.11
CA TYR A 8 -12.70 4.95 1.33
C TYR A 8 -12.12 4.13 2.48
N LEU A 9 -12.92 3.87 3.52
CA LEU A 9 -12.55 2.95 4.59
C LEU A 9 -12.47 1.51 4.08
N ALA A 10 -13.37 1.14 3.16
CA ALA A 10 -13.32 -0.16 2.51
C ALA A 10 -12.06 -0.30 1.65
N ALA A 11 -11.77 0.68 0.79
CA ALA A 11 -10.57 0.70 -0.05
C ALA A 11 -9.25 0.70 0.73
N ALA A 12 -9.27 1.10 1.99
CA ALA A 12 -8.13 1.00 2.91
C ALA A 12 -8.18 -0.24 3.82
N ALA A 13 -9.07 -1.21 3.56
CA ALA A 13 -9.31 -2.40 4.38
C ALA A 13 -9.54 -2.09 5.88
N LEU A 14 -10.16 -0.95 6.18
CA LEU A 14 -10.35 -0.46 7.57
C LEU A 14 -11.82 -0.46 8.01
N LYS A 15 -12.77 -0.63 7.06
CA LYS A 15 -14.21 -0.52 7.32
C LYS A 15 -14.70 -1.45 8.46
N GLY A 16 -14.30 -2.73 8.41
CA GLY A 16 -14.73 -3.71 9.42
C GLY A 16 -14.24 -3.35 10.83
N GLU A 17 -12.99 -2.92 10.94
CA GLU A 17 -12.40 -2.53 12.23
C GLU A 17 -13.06 -1.28 12.81
N VAL A 18 -13.35 -0.28 11.96
CA VAL A 18 -14.03 0.95 12.42
C VAL A 18 -15.45 0.64 12.89
N LEU A 19 -16.19 -0.20 12.16
CA LEU A 19 -17.55 -0.58 12.56
C LEU A 19 -17.59 -1.44 13.83
N ALA A 20 -16.51 -2.14 14.15
CA ALA A 20 -16.37 -2.92 15.38
C ALA A 20 -15.97 -2.07 16.61
N MET A 21 -15.57 -0.81 16.42
CA MET A 21 -15.33 0.11 17.54
C MET A 21 -16.62 0.46 18.26
N GLU A 22 -16.55 0.74 19.58
CA GLU A 22 -17.71 1.01 20.43
C GLU A 22 -18.68 2.07 19.86
N ASN A 23 -18.12 3.15 19.27
CA ASN A 23 -18.90 4.23 18.67
C ASN A 23 -18.79 4.26 17.14
N GLY A 24 -18.29 3.19 16.52
CA GLY A 24 -18.14 3.09 15.05
C GLY A 24 -17.43 4.31 14.47
N LEU A 25 -18.07 4.97 13.50
CA LEU A 25 -17.55 6.20 12.86
C LEU A 25 -17.47 7.42 13.79
N ASP A 26 -18.11 7.37 14.94
CA ASP A 26 -18.09 8.45 15.94
C ASP A 26 -17.03 8.24 17.01
N THR A 27 -16.23 7.16 16.90
CA THR A 27 -15.16 6.88 17.81
C THR A 27 -14.13 8.02 17.81
N VAL A 28 -13.93 8.63 18.96
CA VAL A 28 -12.87 9.63 19.15
C VAL A 28 -11.53 8.92 19.18
N ILE A 29 -10.63 9.32 18.31
CA ILE A 29 -9.28 8.77 18.19
C ILE A 29 -8.23 9.80 18.61
N GLY A 30 -7.11 9.33 19.11
CA GLY A 30 -5.98 10.18 19.50
C GLY A 30 -5.65 10.14 20.98
N SER A 31 -5.00 11.19 21.50
CA SER A 31 -4.49 11.24 22.88
C SER A 31 -5.58 11.16 23.97
N SER A 32 -6.79 11.64 23.66
CA SER A 32 -7.96 11.64 24.55
C SER A 32 -9.02 10.60 24.17
N GLY A 33 -8.70 9.68 23.26
CA GLY A 33 -9.63 8.67 22.77
C GLY A 33 -8.96 7.33 22.51
N THR A 34 -9.56 6.53 21.62
CA THR A 34 -9.02 5.24 21.21
C THR A 34 -7.68 5.39 20.51
N ARG A 35 -6.66 4.66 20.95
CA ARG A 35 -5.37 4.58 20.24
C ARG A 35 -5.47 3.60 19.08
N LEU A 36 -5.13 4.08 17.90
CA LEU A 36 -4.97 3.23 16.73
C LEU A 36 -3.61 2.52 16.73
N SER A 37 -3.56 1.29 16.20
CA SER A 37 -2.29 0.66 15.87
C SER A 37 -1.60 1.42 14.73
N GLY A 38 -0.28 1.17 14.53
CA GLY A 38 0.44 1.77 13.41
C GLY A 38 -0.20 1.48 12.05
N GLY A 39 -0.60 0.23 11.82
CA GLY A 39 -1.29 -0.18 10.60
C GLY A 39 -2.67 0.46 10.44
N GLN A 40 -3.44 0.59 11.51
CA GLN A 40 -4.74 1.29 11.49
C GLN A 40 -4.57 2.77 11.17
N ALA A 41 -3.60 3.43 11.80
CA ALA A 41 -3.30 4.84 11.54
C ALA A 41 -2.87 5.08 10.09
N GLN A 42 -2.03 4.20 9.55
CA GLN A 42 -1.58 4.27 8.16
C GLN A 42 -2.73 4.06 7.17
N ARG A 43 -3.58 3.06 7.38
CA ARG A 43 -4.77 2.82 6.56
C ARG A 43 -5.80 3.94 6.67
N LEU A 44 -5.94 4.55 7.84
CA LEU A 44 -6.80 5.72 7.99
C LEU A 44 -6.26 6.93 7.22
N ALA A 45 -4.95 7.16 7.24
CA ALA A 45 -4.31 8.20 6.43
C ALA A 45 -4.55 7.96 4.93
N LEU A 46 -4.42 6.71 4.48
CA LEU A 46 -4.75 6.32 3.10
C LEU A 46 -6.22 6.62 2.78
N ALA A 47 -7.16 6.16 3.60
CA ALA A 47 -8.59 6.42 3.41
C ALA A 47 -8.91 7.92 3.31
N ARG A 48 -8.26 8.76 4.12
CA ARG A 48 -8.40 10.22 4.06
C ARG A 48 -7.86 10.80 2.75
N THR A 49 -6.74 10.28 2.26
CA THR A 49 -6.18 10.68 0.96
C THR A 49 -7.15 10.31 -0.18
N LEU A 50 -7.69 9.10 -0.17
CA LEU A 50 -8.64 8.63 -1.17
C LEU A 50 -9.98 9.42 -1.15
N ALA A 51 -10.40 9.90 0.02
CA ALA A 51 -11.62 10.71 0.17
C ALA A 51 -11.53 12.10 -0.51
N HIS A 52 -10.33 12.52 -0.90
CA HIS A 52 -10.10 13.76 -1.65
C HIS A 52 -9.69 13.42 -3.09
N PRO A 53 -10.66 13.19 -4.00
CA PRO A 53 -10.35 12.73 -5.35
C PRO A 53 -9.46 13.74 -6.09
N ARG A 54 -8.31 13.24 -6.54
CA ARG A 54 -7.34 13.98 -7.35
C ARG A 54 -6.93 13.09 -8.52
N PRO A 55 -6.60 13.66 -9.67
CA PRO A 55 -6.15 12.90 -10.82
C PRO A 55 -4.77 12.26 -10.63
N VAL A 56 -3.99 12.77 -9.68
CA VAL A 56 -2.66 12.26 -9.32
C VAL A 56 -2.61 11.98 -7.83
N LEU A 57 -2.16 10.78 -7.48
CA LEU A 57 -1.91 10.34 -6.10
C LEU A 57 -0.42 10.06 -5.92
N ILE A 58 0.15 10.56 -4.84
CA ILE A 58 1.51 10.22 -4.41
C ILE A 58 1.39 9.54 -3.06
N LEU A 59 1.79 8.29 -2.99
CA LEU A 59 1.74 7.44 -1.80
C LEU A 59 3.17 7.08 -1.41
N ASP A 60 3.61 7.65 -0.29
CA ASP A 60 4.96 7.43 0.24
C ASP A 60 4.91 6.35 1.33
N ASP A 61 5.44 5.19 0.99
CA ASP A 61 5.56 3.99 1.82
C ASP A 61 4.24 3.59 2.53
N PRO A 62 3.12 3.52 1.80
CA PRO A 62 1.78 3.41 2.41
C PRO A 62 1.52 2.05 3.08
N PHE A 63 2.43 1.07 2.92
CA PHE A 63 2.25 -0.30 3.40
C PHE A 63 3.25 -0.69 4.50
N SER A 64 4.13 0.21 4.95
CA SER A 64 5.24 -0.13 5.85
C SER A 64 4.82 -0.73 7.19
N ALA A 65 3.65 -0.36 7.72
CA ALA A 65 3.10 -0.87 8.98
C ALA A 65 2.07 -2.00 8.79
N LEU A 66 1.91 -2.54 7.58
CA LEU A 66 0.94 -3.59 7.27
C LEU A 66 1.62 -4.96 7.25
N ASP A 67 0.87 -5.99 7.70
CA ASP A 67 1.19 -7.38 7.39
C ASP A 67 0.90 -7.67 5.91
N ARG A 68 1.42 -8.78 5.41
CA ARG A 68 1.36 -9.12 3.98
C ARG A 68 -0.07 -9.26 3.46
N ASP A 69 -0.94 -9.92 4.20
CA ASP A 69 -2.31 -10.19 3.76
C ASP A 69 -3.13 -8.90 3.71
N THR A 70 -2.94 -8.03 4.69
CA THR A 70 -3.56 -6.68 4.70
C THR A 70 -3.00 -5.82 3.56
N GLU A 71 -1.70 -5.86 3.30
CA GLU A 71 -1.06 -5.15 2.18
C GLU A 71 -1.65 -5.60 0.84
N ASP A 72 -1.77 -6.91 0.61
CA ASP A 72 -2.33 -7.46 -0.63
C ASP A 72 -3.77 -7.00 -0.85
N THR A 73 -4.58 -6.99 0.21
CA THR A 73 -5.98 -6.51 0.17
C THR A 73 -6.05 -5.03 -0.17
N VAL A 74 -5.29 -4.19 0.55
CA VAL A 74 -5.28 -2.74 0.33
C VAL A 74 -4.77 -2.39 -1.06
N PHE A 75 -3.76 -3.12 -1.54
CA PHE A 75 -3.22 -2.90 -2.88
C PHE A 75 -4.25 -3.21 -3.98
N ALA A 76 -4.98 -4.32 -3.86
CA ALA A 76 -6.03 -4.69 -4.81
C ALA A 76 -7.16 -3.64 -4.85
N ASP A 77 -7.62 -3.19 -3.68
CA ASP A 77 -8.65 -2.15 -3.56
C ASP A 77 -8.16 -0.80 -4.11
N LEU A 78 -6.88 -0.47 -3.87
CA LEU A 78 -6.25 0.75 -4.41
C LEU A 78 -6.17 0.71 -5.93
N GLN A 79 -5.82 -0.43 -6.54
CA GLN A 79 -5.79 -0.58 -8.00
C GLN A 79 -7.17 -0.33 -8.62
N GLU A 80 -8.23 -0.85 -8.00
CA GLU A 80 -9.61 -0.61 -8.45
C GLU A 80 -9.98 0.87 -8.36
N TYR A 81 -9.71 1.49 -7.21
CA TYR A 81 -9.99 2.91 -6.99
C TYR A 81 -9.21 3.82 -7.95
N ALA A 82 -8.01 3.43 -8.32
CA ALA A 82 -7.07 4.26 -9.07
C ALA A 82 -7.10 4.05 -10.59
N ARG A 83 -8.04 3.30 -11.14
CA ARG A 83 -8.11 2.96 -12.58
C ARG A 83 -8.06 4.15 -13.52
N ASP A 84 -8.61 5.29 -13.10
CA ASP A 84 -8.69 6.54 -13.84
C ASP A 84 -7.67 7.59 -13.38
N LYS A 85 -6.68 7.21 -12.59
CA LYS A 85 -5.73 8.11 -11.94
C LYS A 85 -4.29 7.73 -12.25
N VAL A 86 -3.41 8.70 -12.09
CA VAL A 86 -1.96 8.47 -12.05
C VAL A 86 -1.56 8.26 -10.60
N VAL A 87 -0.94 7.12 -10.30
CA VAL A 87 -0.46 6.80 -8.96
C VAL A 87 1.05 6.67 -8.96
N PHE A 88 1.70 7.45 -8.12
CA PHE A 88 3.10 7.27 -7.75
C PHE A 88 3.16 6.55 -6.41
N LEU A 89 3.61 5.30 -6.44
CA LEU A 89 3.86 4.50 -5.25
C LEU A 89 5.35 4.51 -4.96
N ILE A 90 5.74 5.12 -3.85
CA ILE A 90 7.10 5.05 -3.31
C ILE A 90 7.10 3.96 -2.25
N SER A 91 7.94 2.95 -2.40
CA SER A 91 7.97 1.83 -1.47
C SER A 91 9.33 1.15 -1.44
N HIS A 92 9.71 0.69 -0.26
CA HIS A 92 10.83 -0.23 -0.06
C HIS A 92 10.42 -1.70 -0.19
N ARG A 93 9.12 -1.99 -0.27
CA ARG A 93 8.55 -3.32 -0.48
C ARG A 93 8.22 -3.53 -1.95
N LEU A 94 8.82 -4.55 -2.56
CA LEU A 94 8.74 -4.77 -4.00
C LEU A 94 7.68 -5.80 -4.44
N TYR A 95 6.90 -6.33 -3.51
CA TYR A 95 5.95 -7.41 -3.78
C TYR A 95 4.97 -7.13 -4.92
N HIS A 96 4.51 -5.89 -5.05
CA HIS A 96 3.53 -5.48 -6.06
C HIS A 96 4.16 -4.85 -7.31
N PHE A 97 5.49 -4.73 -7.36
CA PHE A 97 6.19 -4.10 -8.47
C PHE A 97 6.01 -4.81 -9.81
N PRO A 98 5.84 -6.16 -9.88
CA PRO A 98 5.47 -6.83 -11.13
C PRO A 98 4.17 -6.32 -11.76
N GLN A 99 3.27 -5.70 -10.99
CA GLN A 99 1.99 -5.17 -11.45
C GLN A 99 2.06 -3.68 -11.84
N MET A 100 3.22 -3.02 -11.68
CA MET A 100 3.41 -1.61 -12.01
C MET A 100 3.64 -1.44 -13.51
N GLN A 101 3.02 -0.41 -14.09
CA GLN A 101 3.22 -0.07 -15.51
C GLN A 101 4.64 0.43 -15.78
N LYS A 102 5.21 1.18 -14.84
CA LYS A 102 6.58 1.71 -14.88
C LYS A 102 7.17 1.75 -13.47
N ILE A 103 8.43 1.44 -13.39
CA ILE A 103 9.22 1.50 -12.16
C ILE A 103 10.36 2.47 -12.41
N VAL A 104 10.57 3.38 -11.45
CA VAL A 104 11.72 4.27 -11.38
C VAL A 104 12.63 3.75 -10.27
N PHE A 105 13.70 3.10 -10.65
CA PHE A 105 14.68 2.55 -9.71
C PHE A 105 15.86 3.52 -9.56
N MET A 106 16.14 3.91 -8.32
CA MET A 106 17.21 4.84 -7.97
C MET A 106 18.25 4.12 -7.11
N ASP A 107 19.48 4.09 -7.58
CA ASP A 107 20.60 3.48 -6.86
C ASP A 107 21.91 4.23 -7.16
N GLY A 108 22.69 4.54 -6.12
CA GLY A 108 24.00 5.17 -6.24
C GLY A 108 24.04 6.45 -7.09
N GLY A 109 22.98 7.27 -7.04
CA GLY A 109 22.85 8.48 -7.83
C GLY A 109 22.46 8.23 -9.31
N LYS A 110 22.18 6.99 -9.69
CA LYS A 110 21.68 6.63 -11.02
C LYS A 110 20.20 6.33 -10.95
N THR A 111 19.50 6.63 -12.03
CA THR A 111 18.06 6.35 -12.19
C THR A 111 17.85 5.48 -13.42
N THR A 112 17.16 4.37 -13.25
CA THR A 112 16.74 3.48 -14.35
C THR A 112 15.23 3.38 -14.35
N VAL A 113 14.61 3.54 -15.52
CA VAL A 113 13.17 3.48 -15.70
C VAL A 113 12.82 2.33 -16.63
N GLY A 114 11.89 1.48 -16.21
CA GLY A 114 11.46 0.34 -17.02
C GLY A 114 10.26 -0.39 -16.41
N THR A 115 9.88 -1.50 -17.03
CA THR A 115 8.96 -2.47 -16.44
C THR A 115 9.71 -3.35 -15.43
N HIS A 116 8.96 -4.16 -14.67
CA HIS A 116 9.57 -5.12 -13.76
C HIS A 116 10.52 -6.09 -14.50
N GLU A 117 10.08 -6.63 -15.62
CA GLU A 117 10.85 -7.58 -16.42
C GLU A 117 12.13 -6.95 -16.99
N GLU A 118 12.04 -5.71 -17.47
CA GLU A 118 13.21 -4.96 -17.96
C GLU A 118 14.23 -4.74 -16.83
N LEU A 119 13.77 -4.31 -15.65
CA LEU A 119 14.66 -4.09 -14.51
C LEU A 119 15.26 -5.41 -13.97
N MET A 120 14.48 -6.48 -13.92
CA MET A 120 14.98 -7.82 -13.57
C MET A 120 16.08 -8.31 -14.51
N ALA A 121 15.97 -8.01 -15.80
CA ALA A 121 16.95 -8.40 -16.81
C ALA A 121 18.21 -7.52 -16.78
N LEU A 122 18.05 -6.20 -16.62
CA LEU A 122 19.10 -5.22 -16.88
C LEU A 122 19.77 -4.67 -15.63
N VAL A 123 19.11 -4.75 -14.45
CA VAL A 123 19.59 -4.13 -13.20
C VAL A 123 19.82 -5.19 -12.12
N PRO A 124 21.06 -5.70 -11.98
CA PRO A 124 21.35 -6.77 -11.02
C PRO A 124 20.97 -6.44 -9.57
N VAL A 125 21.17 -5.20 -9.15
CA VAL A 125 20.84 -4.74 -7.78
C VAL A 125 19.32 -4.79 -7.55
N TYR A 126 18.52 -4.36 -8.52
CA TYR A 126 17.05 -4.47 -8.44
C TYR A 126 16.61 -5.92 -8.33
N ARG A 127 17.14 -6.81 -9.16
CA ARG A 127 16.84 -8.26 -9.14
C ARG A 127 17.18 -8.86 -7.78
N GLN A 128 18.38 -8.62 -7.28
CA GLN A 128 18.82 -9.14 -5.98
C GLN A 128 17.90 -8.65 -4.84
N LEU A 129 17.50 -7.37 -4.86
CA LEU A 129 16.59 -6.80 -3.87
C LEU A 129 15.21 -7.46 -3.94
N TYR A 130 14.66 -7.64 -5.14
CA TYR A 130 13.37 -8.29 -5.35
C TYR A 130 13.40 -9.75 -4.88
N GLU A 131 14.39 -10.53 -5.31
CA GLU A 131 14.55 -11.93 -4.92
C GLU A 131 14.74 -12.09 -3.41
N SER A 132 15.49 -11.21 -2.76
CA SER A 132 15.69 -11.25 -1.31
C SER A 132 14.39 -11.04 -0.52
N GLN A 133 13.46 -10.26 -1.06
CA GLN A 133 12.16 -10.02 -0.43
C GLN A 133 11.12 -11.09 -0.75
N THR A 134 11.20 -11.73 -1.92
CA THR A 134 10.19 -12.68 -2.41
C THR A 134 10.64 -14.14 -2.32
N GLY A 135 11.93 -14.41 -2.39
CA GLY A 135 12.50 -15.77 -2.40
C GLY A 135 12.42 -16.52 -1.06
N GLY A 136 12.17 -15.84 0.06
CA GLY A 136 12.05 -16.48 1.38
C GLY A 136 10.77 -17.29 1.61
N LYS A 137 9.86 -17.37 0.65
CA LYS A 137 8.61 -18.16 0.74
C LYS A 137 8.69 -19.55 0.08
N GLN A 138 9.80 -19.89 -0.60
CA GLN A 138 9.91 -21.21 -1.27
C GLN A 138 10.44 -22.33 -0.37
N ASP A 139 11.04 -22.04 0.78
CA ASP A 139 11.63 -23.05 1.66
C ASP A 139 10.73 -23.48 2.84
N GLY A 140 9.51 -22.97 2.95
CA GLY A 140 8.59 -23.24 4.06
C GLY A 140 7.45 -24.22 3.77
N GLU A 141 7.28 -24.70 2.53
CA GLU A 141 6.13 -25.52 2.15
C GLU A 141 6.51 -26.94 1.65
N GLN A 142 7.62 -27.48 2.14
CA GLN A 142 7.96 -28.90 2.04
C GLN A 142 8.55 -29.40 3.37
N ALA A 143 7.69 -29.60 4.32
CA ALA A 143 7.94 -30.50 5.46
C ALA A 143 6.62 -31.03 6.00
#